data_268a24550d4fc3491208d0bbf3d1915b
#
_entry.id   268a24550d4fc3491208d0bbf3d1915b
#
_cell.length_a   1.000
_cell.length_b   1.000
_cell.length_c   1.000
_cell.angle_alpha   90.00
_cell.angle_beta   90.00
_cell.angle_gamma   90.00
#
_symmetry.space_group_name_H-M   'P 1'
#
loop_
_entity.id
_entity.type
_entity.pdbx_description
1 polymer ?
#
loop_
_entity_poly.entity_id
_entity_poly.type
_entity_poly.pdbx_seq_one_letter_code
_entity_poly.pdbx_strand_id
1 'polypeptide(L)'
;MTMELTPRERCERAVRFEDVDFVPLTIYERKIPQCEAERELRNDGLCIVQRGPGVFGVRRPNVLGSESHSFVDNGRRVTRTVTRTTAGELSTLVQPAGFTTWHHEKMFKGPDDYAALLAYASDVEVVPNYEPFMRMDELKGGDAVMRGAVGLEPMQLIVHHWMGVEVFAIEWMERRDEVLKLYEALVEERRKTYPVLAASPCEQFNYGGNVTPEIIGEARFREYYVPNYEECCEVLQPAGKLVGCHFDANTRVIADAIAETSLDYIEAFTPAPDTDMTLAEARAAWPDKALWINYPSSVWLRSDEAMEEVAVDLLKQAAPGNGLLIGVTEDVPDGRLYPGLNAINRAIHEHGRLPIA
;
A
#
# COMPACT_ATOMS: atom_id res chain seq x y z
N MET A 1 -8.71 19.96 -30.92
CA MET A 1 -9.09 18.64 -30.40
C MET A 1 -8.22 18.38 -29.18
N THR A 2 -8.73 18.53 -27.99
CA THR A 2 -8.06 18.01 -26.80
C THR A 2 -8.06 16.49 -26.91
N MET A 3 -6.89 15.86 -26.98
CA MET A 3 -6.79 14.40 -26.92
C MET A 3 -7.40 13.97 -25.57
N GLU A 4 -8.35 13.06 -25.60
CA GLU A 4 -8.90 12.46 -24.42
C GLU A 4 -7.81 11.62 -23.75
N LEU A 5 -7.56 11.85 -22.44
CA LEU A 5 -6.52 11.13 -21.71
C LEU A 5 -6.94 9.66 -21.51
N THR A 6 -6.02 8.75 -21.68
CA THR A 6 -6.24 7.36 -21.23
C THR A 6 -6.44 7.31 -19.71
N PRO A 7 -7.10 6.27 -19.16
CA PRO A 7 -7.23 6.10 -17.70
C PRO A 7 -5.87 6.14 -16.98
N ARG A 8 -4.83 5.55 -17.58
CA ARG A 8 -3.46 5.58 -17.07
C ARG A 8 -2.89 7.00 -17.03
N GLU A 9 -2.90 7.71 -18.16
CA GLU A 9 -2.36 9.08 -18.26
C GLU A 9 -3.06 10.03 -17.26
N ARG A 10 -4.36 9.85 -17.06
CA ARG A 10 -5.13 10.62 -16.08
C ARG A 10 -4.62 10.38 -14.66
N CYS A 11 -4.37 9.12 -14.27
CA CYS A 11 -3.82 8.79 -12.95
C CYS A 11 -2.40 9.32 -12.77
N GLU A 12 -1.51 9.11 -13.75
CA GLU A 12 -0.12 9.54 -13.69
C GLU A 12 0.03 11.06 -13.60
N ARG A 13 -0.82 11.81 -14.33
CA ARG A 13 -0.88 13.27 -14.24
C ARG A 13 -1.46 13.75 -12.93
N ALA A 14 -2.58 13.16 -12.46
CA ALA A 14 -3.21 13.56 -11.21
C ALA A 14 -2.27 13.43 -10.01
N VAL A 15 -1.51 12.34 -9.92
CA VAL A 15 -0.51 12.14 -8.85
C VAL A 15 0.62 13.17 -8.91
N ARG A 16 0.90 13.74 -10.09
CA ARG A 16 1.91 14.80 -10.29
C ARG A 16 1.35 16.22 -10.20
N PHE A 17 0.07 16.39 -9.84
CA PHE A 17 -0.64 17.69 -9.86
C PHE A 17 -0.65 18.34 -11.24
N GLU A 18 -0.51 17.58 -12.32
CA GLU A 18 -0.67 18.05 -13.68
C GLU A 18 -2.16 18.13 -14.06
N ASP A 19 -2.47 18.91 -15.09
CA ASP A 19 -3.83 19.07 -15.56
C ASP A 19 -4.45 17.78 -16.06
N VAL A 20 -5.63 17.45 -15.57
CA VAL A 20 -6.46 16.33 -16.03
C VAL A 20 -7.89 16.83 -16.32
N ASP A 21 -8.61 16.05 -17.12
CA ASP A 21 -10.00 16.35 -17.49
C ASP A 21 -10.99 16.06 -16.35
N PHE A 22 -10.83 14.90 -15.68
CA PHE A 22 -11.66 14.44 -14.57
C PHE A 22 -10.80 13.85 -13.45
N VAL A 23 -11.36 13.80 -12.22
CA VAL A 23 -10.79 13.03 -11.12
C VAL A 23 -10.72 11.55 -11.53
N PRO A 24 -9.53 10.88 -11.45
CA PRO A 24 -9.42 9.48 -11.80
C PRO A 24 -10.19 8.57 -10.84
N LEU A 25 -10.88 7.55 -11.40
CA LEU A 25 -11.41 6.41 -10.66
C LEU A 25 -10.47 5.22 -10.82
N THR A 26 -10.09 4.58 -9.73
CA THR A 26 -9.16 3.46 -9.75
C THR A 26 -9.64 2.27 -8.93
N ILE A 27 -9.14 1.07 -9.26
CA ILE A 27 -9.37 -0.13 -8.47
C ILE A 27 -8.15 -1.06 -8.51
N TYR A 28 -7.85 -1.75 -7.42
CA TYR A 28 -6.79 -2.75 -7.40
C TYR A 28 -7.10 -3.94 -8.29
N GLU A 29 -6.09 -4.44 -9.01
CA GLU A 29 -6.19 -5.52 -10.01
C GLU A 29 -6.88 -6.80 -9.50
N ARG A 30 -6.76 -7.08 -8.20
CA ARG A 30 -7.34 -8.29 -7.58
C ARG A 30 -8.76 -8.09 -7.02
N LYS A 31 -9.25 -6.86 -7.03
CA LYS A 31 -10.58 -6.52 -6.50
C LYS A 31 -11.67 -6.56 -7.56
N ILE A 32 -11.29 -6.66 -8.83
CA ILE A 32 -12.22 -6.70 -9.95
C ILE A 32 -11.89 -7.88 -10.88
N PRO A 33 -12.83 -8.82 -11.11
CA PRO A 33 -12.63 -9.88 -12.08
C PRO A 33 -12.73 -9.35 -13.51
N GLN A 34 -11.89 -9.88 -14.40
CA GLN A 34 -11.94 -9.54 -15.82
C GLN A 34 -13.23 -10.09 -16.46
N CYS A 35 -14.08 -9.21 -16.92
CA CYS A 35 -15.35 -9.54 -17.56
C CYS A 35 -15.84 -8.37 -18.45
N GLU A 36 -17.02 -8.52 -19.05
CA GLU A 36 -17.59 -7.48 -19.90
C GLU A 36 -17.88 -6.18 -19.15
N ALA A 37 -18.47 -6.27 -17.96
CA ALA A 37 -18.76 -5.09 -17.13
C ALA A 37 -17.48 -4.35 -16.68
N GLU A 38 -16.38 -5.06 -16.39
CA GLU A 38 -15.08 -4.46 -16.09
C GLU A 38 -14.52 -3.74 -17.32
N ARG A 39 -14.64 -4.33 -18.51
CA ARG A 39 -14.19 -3.71 -19.75
C ARG A 39 -15.00 -2.45 -20.08
N GLU A 40 -16.31 -2.47 -19.86
CA GLU A 40 -17.16 -1.28 -20.02
C GLU A 40 -16.72 -0.14 -19.11
N LEU A 41 -16.46 -0.43 -17.82
CA LEU A 41 -15.95 0.55 -16.86
C LEU A 41 -14.58 1.11 -17.27
N ARG A 42 -13.66 0.29 -17.79
CA ARG A 42 -12.36 0.81 -18.30
C ARG A 42 -12.54 1.71 -19.52
N ASN A 43 -13.43 1.35 -20.43
CA ASN A 43 -13.78 2.21 -21.57
C ASN A 43 -14.41 3.53 -21.13
N ASP A 44 -15.02 3.57 -19.94
CA ASP A 44 -15.62 4.75 -19.32
C ASP A 44 -14.71 5.44 -18.29
N GLY A 45 -13.42 5.11 -18.27
CA GLY A 45 -12.39 5.84 -17.54
C GLY A 45 -11.85 5.17 -16.27
N LEU A 46 -12.33 3.99 -15.87
CA LEU A 46 -11.77 3.24 -14.74
C LEU A 46 -10.32 2.82 -15.05
N CYS A 47 -9.39 3.15 -14.17
CA CYS A 47 -8.00 2.72 -14.24
C CYS A 47 -7.72 1.57 -13.28
N ILE A 48 -7.08 0.52 -13.77
CA ILE A 48 -6.62 -0.59 -12.93
C ILE A 48 -5.29 -0.23 -12.29
N VAL A 49 -5.16 -0.42 -10.98
CA VAL A 49 -3.88 -0.29 -10.28
C VAL A 49 -3.20 -1.65 -10.26
N GLN A 50 -2.19 -1.82 -11.11
CA GLN A 50 -1.42 -3.05 -11.22
C GLN A 50 -0.22 -3.01 -10.26
N ARG A 51 -0.29 -3.78 -9.17
CA ARG A 51 0.70 -3.77 -8.07
C ARG A 51 1.79 -4.83 -8.18
N GLY A 52 2.04 -5.31 -9.34
CA GLY A 52 3.09 -6.29 -9.61
C GLY A 52 3.08 -6.74 -11.05
N PRO A 53 4.10 -7.50 -11.47
CA PRO A 53 5.20 -8.06 -10.65
C PRO A 53 6.16 -7.01 -10.11
N GLY A 54 6.88 -7.35 -9.01
CA GLY A 54 7.90 -6.48 -8.44
C GLY A 54 9.13 -6.33 -9.35
N VAL A 55 9.90 -5.27 -9.14
CA VAL A 55 11.08 -4.92 -9.94
C VAL A 55 12.41 -5.45 -9.37
N PHE A 56 12.37 -6.14 -8.24
CA PHE A 56 13.53 -6.78 -7.64
C PHE A 56 13.18 -8.10 -6.96
N GLY A 57 14.19 -8.91 -6.72
CA GLY A 57 14.15 -10.09 -5.86
C GLY A 57 15.14 -9.95 -4.71
N VAL A 58 14.94 -10.74 -3.67
CA VAL A 58 15.79 -10.76 -2.49
C VAL A 58 16.39 -12.15 -2.31
N ARG A 59 17.72 -12.23 -2.16
CA ARG A 59 18.43 -13.42 -1.75
C ARG A 59 18.91 -13.26 -0.32
N ARG A 60 18.79 -14.34 0.46
CA ARG A 60 19.17 -14.35 1.87
C ARG A 60 20.23 -15.42 2.10
N PRO A 61 21.53 -15.09 2.00
CA PRO A 61 22.63 -16.06 2.10
C PRO A 61 22.63 -16.85 3.42
N ASN A 62 22.15 -16.23 4.49
CA ASN A 62 22.06 -16.88 5.80
C ASN A 62 20.86 -17.82 5.95
N VAL A 63 19.98 -17.92 4.94
CA VAL A 63 18.87 -18.89 4.90
C VAL A 63 19.34 -20.15 4.18
N LEU A 64 19.48 -21.24 4.93
CA LEU A 64 19.98 -22.54 4.45
C LEU A 64 18.91 -23.33 3.70
N GLY A 65 17.64 -23.02 3.95
CA GLY A 65 16.51 -23.63 3.28
C GLY A 65 15.17 -23.26 3.93
N SER A 66 14.09 -23.46 3.18
CA SER A 66 12.73 -23.27 3.66
C SER A 66 11.85 -24.42 3.15
N GLU A 67 11.06 -25.02 4.03
CA GLU A 67 10.15 -26.11 3.73
C GLU A 67 8.75 -25.76 4.18
N SER A 68 7.75 -26.00 3.31
CA SER A 68 6.34 -25.77 3.63
C SER A 68 5.56 -27.06 3.57
N HIS A 69 4.77 -27.31 4.61
CA HIS A 69 3.89 -28.46 4.72
C HIS A 69 2.46 -28.03 5.01
N SER A 70 1.51 -28.45 4.15
CA SER A 70 0.09 -28.19 4.34
C SER A 70 -0.61 -29.42 4.92
N PHE A 71 -1.45 -29.19 5.93
CA PHE A 71 -2.24 -30.24 6.59
C PHE A 71 -3.60 -29.68 7.02
N VAL A 72 -4.46 -30.57 7.52
CA VAL A 72 -5.77 -30.17 8.06
C VAL A 72 -5.66 -30.16 9.58
N ASP A 73 -5.94 -29.02 10.18
CA ASP A 73 -6.07 -28.83 11.63
C ASP A 73 -7.47 -28.32 11.97
N ASN A 74 -8.17 -29.02 12.87
CA ASN A 74 -9.54 -28.68 13.27
C ASN A 74 -10.50 -28.44 12.07
N GLY A 75 -10.35 -29.26 11.01
CA GLY A 75 -11.18 -29.15 9.80
C GLY A 75 -10.78 -28.01 8.84
N ARG A 76 -9.70 -27.30 9.12
CA ARG A 76 -9.20 -26.17 8.30
C ARG A 76 -7.83 -26.50 7.72
N ARG A 77 -7.62 -26.15 6.46
CA ARG A 77 -6.33 -26.30 5.82
C ARG A 77 -5.38 -25.22 6.32
N VAL A 78 -4.26 -25.63 6.91
CA VAL A 78 -3.20 -24.75 7.36
C VAL A 78 -1.88 -25.12 6.69
N THR A 79 -0.96 -24.17 6.62
CA THR A 79 0.39 -24.38 6.10
C THR A 79 1.42 -23.94 7.13
N ARG A 80 2.26 -24.89 7.55
CA ARG A 80 3.45 -24.59 8.34
C ARG A 80 4.63 -24.42 7.41
N THR A 81 5.36 -23.33 7.59
CA THR A 81 6.64 -23.10 6.91
C THR A 81 7.73 -23.05 7.96
N VAL A 82 8.79 -23.85 7.76
CA VAL A 82 10.01 -23.84 8.58
C VAL A 82 11.13 -23.28 7.73
N THR A 83 11.79 -22.24 8.24
CA THR A 83 12.95 -21.61 7.61
C THR A 83 14.17 -21.82 8.49
N ARG A 84 15.18 -22.50 7.94
CA ARG A 84 16.46 -22.75 8.61
C ARG A 84 17.43 -21.65 8.27
N THR A 85 18.00 -21.03 9.29
CA THR A 85 19.06 -20.04 9.16
C THR A 85 20.38 -20.56 9.71
N THR A 86 21.45 -19.81 9.50
CA THR A 86 22.76 -20.10 10.08
C THR A 86 22.79 -20.05 11.63
N ALA A 87 21.75 -19.44 12.25
CA ALA A 87 21.66 -19.22 13.70
C ALA A 87 20.46 -19.89 14.36
N GLY A 88 19.69 -20.71 13.64
CA GLY A 88 18.53 -21.41 14.19
C GLY A 88 17.39 -21.56 13.19
N GLU A 89 16.26 -22.09 13.67
CA GLU A 89 15.05 -22.30 12.87
C GLU A 89 13.97 -21.32 13.26
N LEU A 90 13.28 -20.79 12.24
CA LEU A 90 12.08 -19.96 12.38
C LEU A 90 10.90 -20.72 11.78
N SER A 91 9.70 -20.53 12.31
CA SER A 91 8.52 -21.13 11.68
C SER A 91 7.32 -20.20 11.70
N THR A 92 6.41 -20.40 10.75
CA THR A 92 5.11 -19.74 10.70
C THR A 92 4.01 -20.76 10.51
N LEU A 93 2.80 -20.46 10.98
CA LEU A 93 1.60 -21.23 10.70
C LEU A 93 0.53 -20.30 10.16
N VAL A 94 0.08 -20.55 8.94
CA VAL A 94 -0.88 -19.70 8.25
C VAL A 94 -2.08 -20.51 7.75
N GLN A 95 -3.23 -19.82 7.64
CA GLN A 95 -4.49 -20.38 7.12
C GLN A 95 -5.02 -19.44 6.03
N PRO A 96 -5.30 -19.95 4.81
CA PRO A 96 -6.03 -19.20 3.81
C PRO A 96 -7.43 -18.82 4.31
N ALA A 97 -7.83 -17.57 4.12
CA ALA A 97 -9.13 -17.03 4.56
C ALA A 97 -9.71 -16.13 3.46
N GLY A 98 -10.12 -16.75 2.34
CA GLY A 98 -10.61 -16.03 1.16
C GLY A 98 -9.50 -15.18 0.51
N PHE A 99 -9.67 -13.88 0.53
CA PHE A 99 -8.72 -12.90 -0.02
C PHE A 99 -7.56 -12.57 0.93
N THR A 100 -7.60 -13.02 2.19
CA THR A 100 -6.57 -12.77 3.20
C THR A 100 -5.96 -14.07 3.74
N THR A 101 -5.02 -13.94 4.67
CA THR A 101 -4.37 -15.05 5.33
C THR A 101 -4.34 -14.82 6.83
N TRP A 102 -4.84 -15.78 7.59
CA TRP A 102 -4.72 -15.77 9.04
C TRP A 102 -3.36 -16.32 9.47
N HIS A 103 -2.64 -15.54 10.28
CA HIS A 103 -1.37 -15.94 10.86
C HIS A 103 -1.61 -16.46 12.29
N HIS A 104 -1.66 -17.78 12.44
CA HIS A 104 -1.79 -18.45 13.74
C HIS A 104 -0.49 -18.42 14.53
N GLU A 105 0.66 -18.53 13.83
CA GLU A 105 1.97 -18.36 14.42
C GLU A 105 2.78 -17.40 13.57
N LYS A 106 3.29 -16.37 14.19
CA LYS A 106 4.24 -15.42 13.60
C LYS A 106 5.65 -16.02 13.60
N MET A 107 6.57 -15.36 12.91
CA MET A 107 7.96 -15.84 12.80
C MET A 107 8.69 -15.82 14.15
N PHE A 108 8.46 -14.81 14.97
CA PHE A 108 8.97 -14.67 16.33
C PHE A 108 7.98 -15.24 17.35
N LYS A 109 8.46 -16.09 18.27
CA LYS A 109 7.68 -16.70 19.35
C LYS A 109 8.23 -16.38 20.75
N GLY A 110 9.47 -15.91 20.80
CA GLY A 110 10.13 -15.58 22.06
C GLY A 110 11.61 -15.23 21.88
N PRO A 111 12.31 -14.88 22.98
CA PRO A 111 13.67 -14.36 22.92
C PRO A 111 14.71 -15.26 22.24
N ASP A 112 14.48 -16.58 22.24
CA ASP A 112 15.38 -17.53 21.57
C ASP A 112 15.40 -17.38 20.03
N ASP A 113 14.38 -16.74 19.44
CA ASP A 113 14.28 -16.51 18.00
C ASP A 113 15.09 -15.31 17.50
N TYR A 114 15.59 -14.43 18.38
CA TYR A 114 16.29 -13.21 17.98
C TYR A 114 17.51 -13.48 17.08
N ALA A 115 18.34 -14.47 17.46
CA ALA A 115 19.52 -14.79 16.69
C ALA A 115 19.18 -15.29 15.28
N ALA A 116 18.14 -16.13 15.16
CA ALA A 116 17.68 -16.66 13.89
C ALA A 116 17.02 -15.56 13.02
N LEU A 117 16.22 -14.66 13.62
CA LEU A 117 15.64 -13.51 12.91
C LEU A 117 16.70 -12.52 12.43
N LEU A 118 17.70 -12.23 13.25
CA LEU A 118 18.80 -11.36 12.85
C LEU A 118 19.59 -11.98 11.69
N ALA A 119 19.88 -13.28 11.74
CA ALA A 119 20.51 -13.99 10.61
C ALA A 119 19.63 -13.93 9.35
N TYR A 120 18.32 -14.08 9.49
CA TYR A 120 17.38 -13.96 8.37
C TYR A 120 17.37 -12.56 7.73
N ALA A 121 17.47 -11.50 8.52
CA ALA A 121 17.44 -10.11 8.06
C ALA A 121 18.80 -9.61 7.56
N SER A 122 19.90 -10.22 8.00
CA SER A 122 21.25 -9.74 7.70
C SER A 122 21.79 -10.26 6.36
N ASP A 123 22.78 -9.53 5.82
CA ASP A 123 23.53 -9.92 4.61
C ASP A 123 22.69 -10.14 3.34
N VAL A 124 21.54 -9.50 3.30
CA VAL A 124 20.59 -9.61 2.19
C VAL A 124 21.20 -9.06 0.91
N GLU A 125 21.00 -9.77 -0.20
CA GLU A 125 21.33 -9.34 -1.56
C GLU A 125 20.05 -8.97 -2.30
N VAL A 126 20.01 -7.76 -2.87
CA VAL A 126 18.90 -7.29 -3.71
C VAL A 126 19.30 -7.42 -5.16
N VAL A 127 18.48 -8.11 -5.94
CA VAL A 127 18.76 -8.44 -7.34
C VAL A 127 17.68 -7.80 -8.24
N PRO A 128 18.04 -7.00 -9.26
CA PRO A 128 17.09 -6.46 -10.22
C PRO A 128 16.28 -7.57 -10.92
N ASN A 129 14.99 -7.31 -11.13
CA ASN A 129 14.07 -8.21 -11.85
C ASN A 129 13.07 -7.40 -12.68
N TYR A 130 13.54 -6.70 -13.69
CA TYR A 130 12.74 -5.72 -14.43
C TYR A 130 11.91 -6.32 -15.56
N GLU A 131 12.36 -7.41 -16.18
CA GLU A 131 11.70 -7.98 -17.36
C GLU A 131 10.23 -8.36 -17.15
N PRO A 132 9.84 -9.05 -16.03
CA PRO A 132 8.44 -9.35 -15.78
C PRO A 132 7.58 -8.09 -15.62
N PHE A 133 8.13 -7.04 -15.01
CA PHE A 133 7.44 -5.76 -14.85
C PHE A 133 7.20 -5.10 -16.22
N MET A 134 8.23 -4.95 -17.04
CA MET A 134 8.11 -4.34 -18.39
C MET A 134 7.11 -5.09 -19.26
N ARG A 135 7.12 -6.42 -19.21
CA ARG A 135 6.17 -7.26 -19.95
C ARG A 135 4.72 -7.05 -19.46
N MET A 136 4.51 -6.90 -18.15
CA MET A 136 3.18 -6.61 -17.61
C MET A 136 2.72 -5.21 -17.99
N ASP A 137 3.60 -4.23 -17.92
CA ASP A 137 3.34 -2.84 -18.31
C ASP A 137 2.89 -2.74 -19.78
N GLU A 138 3.61 -3.40 -20.68
CA GLU A 138 3.24 -3.49 -22.10
C GLU A 138 1.84 -4.13 -22.30
N LEU A 139 1.55 -5.21 -21.57
CA LEU A 139 0.27 -5.92 -21.67
C LEU A 139 -0.91 -5.08 -21.17
N LYS A 140 -0.70 -4.21 -20.19
CA LYS A 140 -1.75 -3.37 -19.60
C LYS A 140 -2.01 -2.09 -20.39
N GLY A 141 -0.99 -1.53 -21.05
CA GLY A 141 -1.12 -0.33 -21.87
C GLY A 141 -1.76 0.85 -21.14
N GLY A 142 -2.70 1.54 -21.80
CA GLY A 142 -3.39 2.72 -21.27
C GLY A 142 -4.47 2.45 -20.21
N ASP A 143 -4.79 1.19 -19.93
CA ASP A 143 -5.90 0.81 -19.03
C ASP A 143 -5.46 0.66 -17.57
N ALA A 144 -4.16 0.64 -17.30
CA ALA A 144 -3.66 0.42 -15.95
C ALA A 144 -2.43 1.27 -15.63
N VAL A 145 -2.40 1.79 -14.42
CA VAL A 145 -1.19 2.38 -13.83
C VAL A 145 -0.39 1.29 -13.12
N MET A 146 0.92 1.25 -13.42
CA MET A 146 1.84 0.32 -12.78
C MET A 146 2.37 0.91 -11.49
N ARG A 147 2.26 0.20 -10.38
CA ARG A 147 2.75 0.64 -9.08
C ARG A 147 3.65 -0.41 -8.42
N GLY A 148 4.89 -0.04 -8.21
CA GLY A 148 5.86 -0.85 -7.47
C GLY A 148 5.67 -0.79 -5.96
N ALA A 149 6.41 -1.63 -5.25
CA ALA A 149 6.46 -1.61 -3.80
C ALA A 149 7.91 -1.60 -3.32
N VAL A 150 8.19 -0.75 -2.32
CA VAL A 150 9.46 -0.79 -1.57
C VAL A 150 9.42 -1.94 -0.55
N GLY A 151 8.26 -2.20 0.01
CA GLY A 151 7.98 -3.14 1.08
C GLY A 151 7.51 -2.43 2.34
N LEU A 152 7.14 -3.16 3.38
CA LEU A 152 6.75 -2.54 4.65
C LEU A 152 7.94 -1.81 5.28
N GLU A 153 7.67 -0.76 6.02
CA GLU A 153 8.68 -0.09 6.84
C GLU A 153 9.32 -1.10 7.79
N PRO A 154 10.61 -0.97 8.10
CA PRO A 154 11.32 -1.89 8.98
C PRO A 154 10.61 -2.18 10.30
N MET A 155 10.15 -1.15 11.00
CA MET A 155 9.42 -1.29 12.25
C MET A 155 8.04 -1.94 12.03
N GLN A 156 7.33 -1.56 10.97
CA GLN A 156 6.04 -2.15 10.63
C GLN A 156 6.15 -3.64 10.29
N LEU A 157 7.21 -4.05 9.61
CA LEU A 157 7.48 -5.45 9.32
C LEU A 157 7.67 -6.27 10.62
N ILE A 158 8.38 -5.72 11.61
CA ILE A 158 8.56 -6.36 12.91
C ILE A 158 7.21 -6.49 13.62
N VAL A 159 6.48 -5.39 13.75
CA VAL A 159 5.19 -5.35 14.44
C VAL A 159 4.17 -6.24 13.75
N HIS A 160 4.00 -6.08 12.44
CA HIS A 160 2.90 -6.70 11.72
C HIS A 160 3.18 -8.16 11.33
N HIS A 161 4.36 -8.46 10.77
CA HIS A 161 4.64 -9.81 10.26
C HIS A 161 5.41 -10.70 11.22
N TRP A 162 6.40 -10.16 11.95
CA TRP A 162 7.30 -11.02 12.71
C TRP A 162 6.80 -11.33 14.10
N MET A 163 6.30 -10.34 14.85
CA MET A 163 5.93 -10.49 16.27
C MET A 163 4.42 -10.50 16.50
N GLY A 164 3.69 -9.59 15.88
CA GLY A 164 2.33 -9.21 16.28
C GLY A 164 2.37 -8.18 17.40
N VAL A 165 1.26 -7.47 17.60
CA VAL A 165 1.18 -6.27 18.46
C VAL A 165 1.51 -6.58 19.91
N GLU A 166 0.91 -7.64 20.47
CA GLU A 166 1.06 -7.99 21.90
C GLU A 166 2.51 -8.37 22.22
N VAL A 167 3.10 -9.24 21.40
CA VAL A 167 4.49 -9.69 21.59
C VAL A 167 5.44 -8.54 21.38
N PHE A 168 5.23 -7.72 20.35
CA PHE A 168 6.03 -6.51 20.13
C PHE A 168 6.01 -5.57 21.34
N ALA A 169 4.84 -5.32 21.92
CA ALA A 169 4.72 -4.44 23.08
C ALA A 169 5.55 -4.94 24.28
N ILE A 170 5.53 -6.26 24.54
CA ILE A 170 6.33 -6.88 25.61
C ILE A 170 7.81 -6.76 25.30
N GLU A 171 8.24 -7.16 24.08
CA GLU A 171 9.66 -7.13 23.66
C GLU A 171 10.19 -5.68 23.63
N TRP A 172 9.38 -4.72 23.22
CA TRP A 172 9.74 -3.29 23.25
C TRP A 172 10.02 -2.78 24.67
N MET A 173 9.29 -3.27 25.66
CA MET A 173 9.49 -2.88 27.07
C MET A 173 10.66 -3.61 27.72
N GLU A 174 10.83 -4.90 27.41
CA GLU A 174 11.79 -5.76 28.09
C GLU A 174 13.13 -5.89 27.35
N ARG A 175 13.15 -5.86 26.01
CA ARG A 175 14.30 -6.19 25.15
C ARG A 175 14.42 -5.24 23.95
N ARG A 176 14.17 -3.95 24.18
CA ARG A 176 14.21 -2.92 23.13
C ARG A 176 15.47 -2.98 22.28
N ASP A 177 16.64 -3.20 22.86
CA ASP A 177 17.90 -3.23 22.15
C ASP A 177 17.95 -4.39 21.13
N GLU A 178 17.32 -5.53 21.44
CA GLU A 178 17.23 -6.64 20.49
C GLU A 178 16.25 -6.32 19.35
N VAL A 179 15.12 -5.68 19.66
CA VAL A 179 14.17 -5.21 18.62
C VAL A 179 14.86 -4.19 17.71
N LEU A 180 15.64 -3.27 18.25
CA LEU A 180 16.36 -2.28 17.47
C LEU A 180 17.45 -2.87 16.59
N LYS A 181 18.13 -3.94 17.00
CA LYS A 181 19.06 -4.67 16.11
C LYS A 181 18.35 -5.26 14.89
N LEU A 182 17.15 -5.80 15.07
CA LEU A 182 16.33 -6.30 13.94
C LEU A 182 15.90 -5.14 13.04
N TYR A 183 15.47 -4.03 13.63
CA TYR A 183 15.12 -2.81 12.90
C TYR A 183 16.28 -2.32 12.03
N GLU A 184 17.47 -2.18 12.60
CA GLU A 184 18.68 -1.73 11.88
C GLU A 184 19.04 -2.66 10.72
N ALA A 185 18.95 -3.98 10.91
CA ALA A 185 19.20 -4.95 9.85
C ALA A 185 18.20 -4.79 8.69
N LEU A 186 16.94 -4.50 8.98
CA LEU A 186 15.93 -4.23 7.97
C LEU A 186 16.10 -2.87 7.27
N VAL A 187 16.56 -1.85 7.99
CA VAL A 187 16.92 -0.56 7.38
C VAL A 187 18.04 -0.77 6.35
N GLU A 188 19.08 -1.54 6.70
CA GLU A 188 20.16 -1.88 5.76
C GLU A 188 19.65 -2.67 4.53
N GLU A 189 18.69 -3.56 4.70
CA GLU A 189 18.03 -4.23 3.57
C GLU A 189 17.32 -3.20 2.66
N ARG A 190 16.60 -2.24 3.24
CA ARG A 190 15.91 -1.19 2.47
C ARG A 190 16.88 -0.30 1.72
N ARG A 191 17.96 0.12 2.33
CA ARG A 191 19.02 0.92 1.68
C ARG A 191 19.59 0.22 0.45
N LYS A 192 19.79 -1.09 0.49
CA LYS A 192 20.21 -1.89 -0.68
C LYS A 192 19.15 -1.94 -1.79
N THR A 193 17.89 -1.76 -1.43
CA THR A 193 16.77 -1.80 -2.39
C THR A 193 16.65 -0.49 -3.19
N TYR A 194 16.88 0.66 -2.58
CA TYR A 194 16.64 1.96 -3.19
C TYR A 194 17.37 2.18 -4.54
N PRO A 195 18.65 1.87 -4.71
CA PRO A 195 19.32 2.03 -6.01
C PRO A 195 18.70 1.16 -7.11
N VAL A 196 18.22 -0.02 -6.77
CA VAL A 196 17.56 -0.94 -7.72
C VAL A 196 16.20 -0.38 -8.14
N LEU A 197 15.45 0.21 -7.21
CA LEU A 197 14.17 0.88 -7.51
C LEU A 197 14.39 2.13 -8.37
N ALA A 198 15.38 2.96 -8.04
CA ALA A 198 15.70 4.16 -8.80
C ALA A 198 16.07 3.85 -10.26
N ALA A 199 16.81 2.76 -10.51
CA ALA A 199 17.20 2.31 -11.84
C ALA A 199 16.10 1.54 -12.60
N SER A 200 14.97 1.21 -11.94
CA SER A 200 13.91 0.40 -12.54
C SER A 200 13.05 1.18 -13.54
N PRO A 201 12.31 0.49 -14.41
CA PRO A 201 11.32 1.12 -15.29
C PRO A 201 10.04 1.58 -14.56
N CYS A 202 9.82 1.19 -13.32
CA CYS A 202 8.65 1.61 -12.54
C CYS A 202 8.78 3.06 -12.10
N GLU A 203 7.73 3.86 -12.25
CA GLU A 203 7.73 5.29 -11.93
C GLU A 203 7.14 5.62 -10.56
N GLN A 204 6.27 4.76 -10.03
CA GLN A 204 5.54 5.00 -8.78
C GLN A 204 5.75 3.86 -7.80
N PHE A 205 6.07 4.19 -6.56
CA PHE A 205 6.32 3.21 -5.51
C PHE A 205 5.52 3.52 -4.25
N ASN A 206 4.90 2.48 -3.67
CA ASN A 206 4.44 2.56 -2.28
C ASN A 206 5.53 2.06 -1.35
N TYR A 207 5.85 2.89 -0.37
CA TYR A 207 6.67 2.48 0.76
C TYR A 207 5.74 2.22 1.95
N GLY A 208 5.74 0.96 2.41
CA GLY A 208 4.99 0.59 3.57
C GLY A 208 3.51 0.33 3.36
N GLY A 209 2.79 0.41 4.46
CA GLY A 209 1.36 0.24 4.53
C GLY A 209 0.86 -0.31 5.85
N ASN A 210 -0.45 -0.19 6.05
CA ASN A 210 -1.16 -0.67 7.24
C ASN A 210 -0.59 -0.11 8.55
N VAL A 211 -0.08 1.12 8.52
CA VAL A 211 0.40 1.82 9.72
C VAL A 211 -0.80 2.10 10.60
N THR A 212 -0.74 1.61 11.84
CA THR A 212 -1.80 1.81 12.84
C THR A 212 -1.31 2.78 13.91
N PRO A 213 -1.65 4.07 13.80
CA PRO A 213 -1.11 5.11 14.68
C PRO A 213 -1.44 4.88 16.16
N GLU A 214 -2.57 4.25 16.47
CA GLU A 214 -2.96 3.91 17.85
C GLU A 214 -2.00 2.92 18.51
N ILE A 215 -1.34 2.06 17.72
CA ILE A 215 -0.36 1.08 18.21
C ILE A 215 1.02 1.70 18.33
N ILE A 216 1.41 2.46 17.30
CA ILE A 216 2.76 2.99 17.15
C ILE A 216 2.93 4.27 17.95
N GLY A 217 1.96 5.17 17.89
CA GLY A 217 2.03 6.53 18.43
C GLY A 217 2.92 7.45 17.59
N GLU A 218 2.67 8.75 17.67
CA GLU A 218 3.38 9.75 16.87
C GLU A 218 4.89 9.75 17.11
N ALA A 219 5.34 9.63 18.36
CA ALA A 219 6.77 9.67 18.68
C ALA A 219 7.55 8.55 17.96
N ARG A 220 7.05 7.31 17.98
CA ARG A 220 7.70 6.19 17.26
C ARG A 220 7.55 6.32 15.75
N PHE A 221 6.45 6.88 15.26
CA PHE A 221 6.29 7.15 13.84
C PHE A 221 7.38 8.12 13.36
N ARG A 222 7.60 9.22 14.06
CA ARG A 222 8.65 10.19 13.77
C ARG A 222 10.06 9.59 13.85
N GLU A 223 10.31 8.73 14.84
CA GLU A 223 11.64 8.17 15.11
C GLU A 223 12.00 7.00 14.18
N TYR A 224 11.03 6.12 13.82
CA TYR A 224 11.32 4.86 13.13
C TYR A 224 10.65 4.70 11.76
N TYR A 225 9.78 5.61 11.34
CA TYR A 225 9.14 5.56 10.02
C TYR A 225 9.58 6.70 9.12
N VAL A 226 9.46 7.93 9.59
CA VAL A 226 9.79 9.14 8.82
C VAL A 226 11.21 9.07 8.23
N PRO A 227 12.28 8.71 8.98
CA PRO A 227 13.62 8.64 8.39
C PRO A 227 13.75 7.68 7.21
N ASN A 228 13.00 6.57 7.22
CA ASN A 228 13.01 5.63 6.12
C ASN A 228 12.32 6.17 4.87
N TYR A 229 11.26 6.97 5.03
CA TYR A 229 10.63 7.67 3.90
C TYR A 229 11.58 8.69 3.29
N GLU A 230 12.24 9.50 4.13
CA GLU A 230 13.18 10.52 3.68
C GLU A 230 14.37 9.90 2.91
N GLU A 231 15.03 8.88 3.46
CA GLU A 231 16.12 8.18 2.77
C GLU A 231 15.67 7.57 1.42
N CYS A 232 14.45 7.04 1.35
CA CYS A 232 13.88 6.51 0.12
C CYS A 232 13.65 7.63 -0.91
N CYS A 233 13.00 8.72 -0.49
CA CYS A 233 12.71 9.87 -1.35
C CYS A 233 14.00 10.53 -1.87
N GLU A 234 15.01 10.71 -1.02
CA GLU A 234 16.32 11.25 -1.41
C GLU A 234 16.98 10.47 -2.56
N VAL A 235 16.74 9.15 -2.65
CA VAL A 235 17.32 8.32 -3.71
C VAL A 235 16.40 8.21 -4.94
N LEU A 236 15.09 8.08 -4.74
CA LEU A 236 14.14 7.79 -5.81
C LEU A 236 13.69 9.04 -6.57
N GLN A 237 13.40 10.15 -5.88
CA GLN A 237 12.88 11.36 -6.51
C GLN A 237 13.87 12.01 -7.52
N PRO A 238 15.19 12.07 -7.26
CA PRO A 238 16.14 12.54 -8.29
C PRO A 238 16.20 11.67 -9.54
N ALA A 239 15.76 10.40 -9.45
CA ALA A 239 15.62 9.50 -10.58
C ALA A 239 14.24 9.61 -11.28
N GLY A 240 13.45 10.62 -10.94
CA GLY A 240 12.11 10.86 -11.51
C GLY A 240 11.00 9.96 -10.98
N LYS A 241 11.25 9.24 -9.88
CA LYS A 241 10.26 8.34 -9.26
C LYS A 241 9.39 9.09 -8.26
N LEU A 242 8.14 8.63 -8.12
CA LEU A 242 7.22 9.06 -7.07
C LEU A 242 7.19 8.03 -5.95
N VAL A 243 7.18 8.51 -4.72
CA VAL A 243 7.10 7.69 -3.51
C VAL A 243 5.88 8.08 -2.71
N GLY A 244 5.00 7.13 -2.43
CA GLY A 244 3.87 7.32 -1.54
C GLY A 244 3.80 6.24 -0.48
N CYS A 245 2.85 6.39 0.44
CA CYS A 245 2.59 5.40 1.48
C CYS A 245 1.10 5.12 1.60
N HIS A 246 0.78 3.88 1.97
CA HIS A 246 -0.58 3.41 2.20
C HIS A 246 -0.99 3.70 3.64
N PHE A 247 -1.82 4.74 3.84
CA PHE A 247 -2.31 5.17 5.14
C PHE A 247 -3.84 5.03 5.21
N ASP A 248 -4.33 3.86 5.52
CA ASP A 248 -5.74 3.47 5.54
C ASP A 248 -6.42 3.54 6.92
N ALA A 249 -5.65 3.79 7.99
CA ALA A 249 -6.14 3.88 9.38
C ALA A 249 -6.42 5.33 9.83
N ASN A 250 -6.73 5.51 11.12
CA ASN A 250 -6.89 6.82 11.74
C ASN A 250 -5.55 7.58 11.75
N THR A 251 -5.43 8.60 10.92
CA THR A 251 -4.16 9.30 10.68
C THR A 251 -4.06 10.65 11.40
N ARG A 252 -5.11 11.13 12.04
CA ARG A 252 -5.13 12.45 12.67
C ARG A 252 -3.96 12.67 13.63
N VAL A 253 -3.63 11.67 14.45
CA VAL A 253 -2.56 11.79 15.46
C VAL A 253 -1.15 11.89 14.86
N ILE A 254 -0.96 11.44 13.60
CA ILE A 254 0.32 11.53 12.87
C ILE A 254 0.26 12.46 11.66
N ALA A 255 -0.82 13.23 11.51
CA ALA A 255 -1.04 14.06 10.33
C ALA A 255 0.08 15.08 10.10
N ASP A 256 0.54 15.75 11.17
CA ASP A 256 1.65 16.71 11.08
C ASP A 256 2.97 16.00 10.71
N ALA A 257 3.21 14.82 11.26
CA ALA A 257 4.41 14.05 10.91
C ALA A 257 4.38 13.57 9.44
N ILE A 258 3.22 13.21 8.90
CA ILE A 258 3.05 12.91 7.46
C ILE A 258 3.29 14.16 6.62
N ALA A 259 2.76 15.33 7.03
CA ALA A 259 2.94 16.59 6.31
C ALA A 259 4.43 16.95 6.15
N GLU A 260 5.24 16.67 7.15
CA GLU A 260 6.68 16.94 7.16
C GLU A 260 7.50 15.96 6.29
N THR A 261 6.93 14.85 5.82
CA THR A 261 7.63 13.90 4.96
C THR A 261 7.78 14.40 3.53
N SER A 262 8.79 13.88 2.82
CA SER A 262 9.03 14.10 1.39
C SER A 262 8.17 13.19 0.48
N LEU A 263 7.20 12.45 1.03
CA LEU A 263 6.30 11.62 0.24
C LEU A 263 5.50 12.45 -0.78
N ASP A 264 5.41 11.96 -2.01
CA ASP A 264 4.71 12.63 -3.11
C ASP A 264 3.18 12.45 -3.01
N TYR A 265 2.73 11.30 -2.48
CA TYR A 265 1.31 10.99 -2.39
C TYR A 265 0.95 10.12 -1.18
N ILE A 266 -0.27 10.28 -0.72
CA ILE A 266 -0.90 9.45 0.31
C ILE A 266 -1.89 8.52 -0.39
N GLU A 267 -1.65 7.22 -0.30
CA GLU A 267 -2.48 6.20 -0.93
C GLU A 267 -3.36 5.52 0.10
N ALA A 268 -4.55 5.12 -0.34
CA ALA A 268 -5.60 4.49 0.46
C ALA A 268 -6.08 5.31 1.67
N PHE A 269 -5.76 6.61 1.74
CA PHE A 269 -6.39 7.43 2.76
C PHE A 269 -7.91 7.23 2.70
N THR A 270 -8.46 6.69 3.76
CA THR A 270 -9.90 6.47 3.85
C THR A 270 -10.52 7.63 4.63
N PRO A 271 -11.35 8.47 4.02
CA PRO A 271 -11.97 9.58 4.73
C PRO A 271 -13.10 9.11 5.65
N ALA A 272 -13.54 9.98 6.55
CA ALA A 272 -14.76 9.79 7.33
C ALA A 272 -15.93 9.35 6.40
N PRO A 273 -16.82 8.43 6.82
CA PRO A 273 -17.02 8.02 8.23
C PRO A 273 -16.15 6.84 8.69
N ASP A 274 -15.28 6.29 7.86
CA ASP A 274 -14.54 5.06 8.17
C ASP A 274 -13.29 5.33 9.01
N THR A 275 -12.74 6.55 8.94
CA THR A 275 -11.61 7.01 9.78
C THR A 275 -11.90 8.34 10.46
N ASP A 276 -10.91 8.88 11.16
CA ASP A 276 -11.03 10.06 12.03
C ASP A 276 -10.83 11.41 11.32
N MET A 277 -10.54 11.42 10.01
CA MET A 277 -10.37 12.66 9.22
C MET A 277 -11.30 12.70 8.03
N THR A 278 -11.86 13.88 7.75
CA THR A 278 -12.56 14.17 6.48
C THR A 278 -11.54 14.38 5.35
N LEU A 279 -12.01 14.29 4.10
CA LEU A 279 -11.14 14.58 2.96
C LEU A 279 -10.70 16.05 2.92
N ALA A 280 -11.56 16.97 3.35
CA ALA A 280 -11.23 18.40 3.46
C ALA A 280 -10.12 18.66 4.49
N GLU A 281 -10.18 18.00 5.67
CA GLU A 281 -9.11 18.06 6.67
C GLU A 281 -7.81 17.50 6.15
N ALA A 282 -7.85 16.35 5.47
CA ALA A 282 -6.69 15.73 4.85
C ALA A 282 -6.04 16.62 3.79
N ARG A 283 -6.85 17.23 2.90
CA ARG A 283 -6.36 18.18 1.89
C ARG A 283 -5.74 19.44 2.54
N ALA A 284 -6.32 19.92 3.64
CA ALA A 284 -5.75 21.04 4.38
C ALA A 284 -4.43 20.69 5.08
N ALA A 285 -4.31 19.47 5.61
CA ALA A 285 -3.11 18.99 6.27
C ALA A 285 -1.97 18.68 5.27
N TRP A 286 -2.30 18.19 4.07
CA TRP A 286 -1.35 17.75 3.05
C TRP A 286 -1.60 18.42 1.69
N PRO A 287 -1.43 19.74 1.58
CA PRO A 287 -1.79 20.48 0.37
C PRO A 287 -0.91 20.15 -0.84
N ASP A 288 0.32 19.72 -0.60
CA ASP A 288 1.36 19.41 -1.57
C ASP A 288 1.49 17.90 -1.89
N LYS A 289 0.70 17.04 -1.22
CA LYS A 289 0.69 15.61 -1.47
C LYS A 289 -0.56 15.20 -2.26
N ALA A 290 -0.41 14.38 -3.29
CA ALA A 290 -1.57 13.83 -3.97
C ALA A 290 -2.33 12.89 -3.01
N LEU A 291 -3.65 13.02 -3.00
CA LEU A 291 -4.54 12.19 -2.20
C LEU A 291 -5.18 11.12 -3.07
N TRP A 292 -4.62 9.94 -3.02
CA TRP A 292 -5.20 8.77 -3.65
C TRP A 292 -6.05 8.04 -2.61
N ILE A 293 -7.30 8.47 -2.47
CA ILE A 293 -8.17 8.00 -1.41
C ILE A 293 -8.72 6.60 -1.68
N ASN A 294 -9.05 5.87 -0.60
CA ASN A 294 -9.96 4.73 -0.68
C ASN A 294 -11.40 5.23 -0.48
N TYR A 295 -12.29 4.88 -1.39
CA TYR A 295 -13.71 5.16 -1.20
C TYR A 295 -14.23 4.43 0.05
N PRO A 296 -14.91 5.10 1.01
CA PRO A 296 -15.23 4.52 2.30
C PRO A 296 -15.99 3.20 2.22
N SER A 297 -15.42 2.16 2.84
CA SER A 297 -15.92 0.78 2.73
C SER A 297 -17.32 0.59 3.31
N SER A 298 -17.67 1.31 4.38
CA SER A 298 -19.00 1.25 5.00
C SER A 298 -20.11 1.76 4.08
N VAL A 299 -19.78 2.63 3.12
CA VAL A 299 -20.73 3.21 2.17
C VAL A 299 -21.22 2.18 1.16
N TRP A 300 -20.43 1.14 0.84
CA TRP A 300 -20.83 0.07 -0.08
C TRP A 300 -22.07 -0.73 0.40
N LEU A 301 -22.43 -0.63 1.68
CA LEU A 301 -23.62 -1.23 2.25
C LEU A 301 -24.90 -0.42 2.01
N ARG A 302 -24.79 0.80 1.45
CA ARG A 302 -25.91 1.71 1.17
C ARG A 302 -26.47 1.50 -0.24
N SER A 303 -27.51 2.26 -0.60
CA SER A 303 -28.05 2.28 -1.98
C SER A 303 -27.08 2.94 -2.95
N ASP A 304 -27.26 2.72 -4.24
CA ASP A 304 -26.43 3.30 -5.30
C ASP A 304 -26.52 4.84 -5.32
N GLU A 305 -27.72 5.38 -5.05
CA GLU A 305 -27.96 6.82 -4.93
C GLU A 305 -27.16 7.42 -3.75
N ALA A 306 -27.17 6.76 -2.60
CA ALA A 306 -26.40 7.20 -1.43
C ALA A 306 -24.88 7.09 -1.66
N MET A 307 -24.42 6.10 -2.44
CA MET A 307 -23.03 6.04 -2.85
C MET A 307 -22.65 7.19 -3.77
N GLU A 308 -23.49 7.52 -4.73
CA GLU A 308 -23.29 8.65 -5.64
C GLU A 308 -23.25 9.98 -4.87
N GLU A 309 -24.17 10.20 -3.92
CA GLU A 309 -24.17 11.39 -3.04
C GLU A 309 -22.86 11.52 -2.24
N VAL A 310 -22.35 10.44 -1.68
CA VAL A 310 -21.07 10.45 -0.96
C VAL A 310 -19.90 10.75 -1.91
N ALA A 311 -19.90 10.20 -3.12
CA ALA A 311 -18.87 10.51 -4.11
C ALA A 311 -18.88 11.99 -4.48
N VAL A 312 -20.06 12.60 -4.68
CA VAL A 312 -20.23 14.04 -4.94
C VAL A 312 -19.73 14.88 -3.75
N ASP A 313 -20.02 14.46 -2.53
CA ASP A 313 -19.54 15.15 -1.33
C ASP A 313 -18.01 15.12 -1.21
N LEU A 314 -17.40 13.96 -1.47
CA LEU A 314 -15.92 13.81 -1.49
C LEU A 314 -15.29 14.71 -2.57
N LEU A 315 -15.88 14.79 -3.76
CA LEU A 315 -15.41 15.68 -4.82
C LEU A 315 -15.45 17.15 -4.35
N LYS A 316 -16.55 17.59 -3.74
CA LYS A 316 -16.66 18.95 -3.19
C LYS A 316 -15.65 19.23 -2.07
N GLN A 317 -15.42 18.27 -1.18
CA GLN A 317 -14.44 18.41 -0.10
C GLN A 317 -13.01 18.59 -0.63
N ALA A 318 -12.70 18.05 -1.81
CA ALA A 318 -11.38 18.15 -2.41
C ALA A 318 -11.24 19.32 -3.41
N ALA A 319 -12.29 20.13 -3.63
CA ALA A 319 -12.22 21.22 -4.59
C ALA A 319 -10.96 22.10 -4.39
N PRO A 320 -10.27 22.52 -5.45
CA PRO A 320 -10.59 22.40 -6.87
C PRO A 320 -10.26 21.05 -7.51
N GLY A 321 -9.81 20.03 -6.76
CA GLY A 321 -9.65 18.64 -7.20
C GLY A 321 -8.26 18.25 -7.70
N ASN A 322 -7.31 19.18 -7.80
CA ASN A 322 -5.93 18.86 -8.21
C ASN A 322 -5.27 17.86 -7.23
N GLY A 323 -4.63 16.84 -7.77
CA GLY A 323 -3.97 15.80 -6.96
C GLY A 323 -4.94 14.88 -6.22
N LEU A 324 -6.24 14.82 -6.62
CA LEU A 324 -7.20 13.84 -6.10
C LEU A 324 -7.34 12.66 -7.04
N LEU A 325 -7.30 11.43 -6.48
CA LEU A 325 -7.71 10.19 -7.13
C LEU A 325 -8.66 9.44 -6.19
N ILE A 326 -9.75 8.89 -6.72
CA ILE A 326 -10.67 8.04 -5.96
C ILE A 326 -10.35 6.58 -6.28
N GLY A 327 -10.05 5.78 -5.26
CA GLY A 327 -9.67 4.38 -5.39
C GLY A 327 -10.61 3.43 -4.65
N VAL A 328 -10.61 2.17 -5.08
CA VAL A 328 -11.19 1.04 -4.37
C VAL A 328 -10.07 0.08 -4.04
N THR A 329 -9.64 0.10 -2.78
CA THR A 329 -8.49 -0.68 -2.29
C THR A 329 -8.92 -1.84 -1.39
N GLU A 330 -10.14 -1.78 -0.84
CA GLU A 330 -10.71 -2.76 0.07
C GLU A 330 -11.68 -3.72 -0.64
N ASP A 331 -12.13 -4.75 0.10
CA ASP A 331 -13.11 -5.69 -0.41
C ASP A 331 -14.51 -5.10 -0.42
N VAL A 332 -15.22 -5.38 -1.48
CA VAL A 332 -16.59 -4.93 -1.70
C VAL A 332 -17.57 -6.08 -1.44
N PRO A 333 -18.68 -5.86 -0.75
CA PRO A 333 -19.71 -6.88 -0.53
C PRO A 333 -20.21 -7.49 -1.84
N ASP A 334 -20.55 -8.80 -1.81
CA ASP A 334 -21.06 -9.52 -2.96
C ASP A 334 -22.23 -8.79 -3.63
N GLY A 335 -22.18 -8.71 -4.96
CA GLY A 335 -23.20 -8.06 -5.77
C GLY A 335 -23.18 -6.52 -5.76
N ARG A 336 -22.32 -5.88 -4.96
CA ARG A 336 -22.24 -4.41 -4.88
C ARG A 336 -21.20 -3.78 -5.79
N LEU A 337 -20.22 -4.57 -6.26
CA LEU A 337 -19.05 -4.04 -6.98
C LEU A 337 -19.43 -3.20 -8.20
N TYR A 338 -20.12 -3.77 -9.17
CA TYR A 338 -20.46 -3.06 -10.41
C TYR A 338 -21.50 -1.95 -10.24
N PRO A 339 -22.61 -2.14 -9.49
CA PRO A 339 -23.54 -1.05 -9.21
C PRO A 339 -22.85 0.14 -8.53
N GLY A 340 -22.02 -0.13 -7.53
CA GLY A 340 -21.31 0.93 -6.81
C GLY A 340 -20.25 1.63 -7.64
N LEU A 341 -19.44 0.90 -8.41
CA LEU A 341 -18.47 1.52 -9.34
C LEU A 341 -19.19 2.42 -10.35
N ASN A 342 -20.34 1.98 -10.90
CA ASN A 342 -21.11 2.81 -11.80
C ASN A 342 -21.66 4.07 -11.10
N ALA A 343 -22.10 3.98 -9.85
CA ALA A 343 -22.58 5.13 -9.08
C ALA A 343 -21.45 6.16 -8.85
N ILE A 344 -20.27 5.69 -8.42
CA ILE A 344 -19.09 6.56 -8.24
C ILE A 344 -18.66 7.19 -9.58
N ASN A 345 -18.66 6.40 -10.65
CA ASN A 345 -18.27 6.89 -11.97
C ASN A 345 -19.22 7.96 -12.51
N ARG A 346 -20.54 7.80 -12.32
CA ARG A 346 -21.52 8.86 -12.67
C ARG A 346 -21.25 10.13 -11.91
N ALA A 347 -21.03 10.06 -10.60
CA ALA A 347 -20.67 11.24 -9.80
C ALA A 347 -19.43 11.96 -10.34
N ILE A 348 -18.40 11.21 -10.75
CA ILE A 348 -17.18 11.76 -11.32
C ILE A 348 -17.45 12.44 -12.67
N HIS A 349 -18.21 11.81 -13.56
CA HIS A 349 -18.53 12.39 -14.87
C HIS A 349 -19.36 13.69 -14.75
N GLU A 350 -20.28 13.74 -13.79
CA GLU A 350 -21.17 14.90 -13.61
C GLU A 350 -20.53 16.02 -12.78
N HIS A 351 -19.70 15.69 -11.80
CA HIS A 351 -19.18 16.63 -10.80
C HIS A 351 -17.66 16.64 -10.63
N GLY A 352 -16.94 15.67 -11.20
CA GLY A 352 -15.47 15.50 -11.02
C GLY A 352 -14.62 16.13 -12.11
N ARG A 353 -15.19 16.95 -12.99
CA ARG A 353 -14.42 17.70 -14.01
C ARG A 353 -13.61 18.80 -13.33
N LEU A 354 -12.31 18.90 -13.67
CA LEU A 354 -11.44 19.91 -13.08
C LEU A 354 -11.52 21.25 -13.82
N PRO A 355 -11.42 22.40 -13.12
CA PRO A 355 -11.49 22.50 -11.65
C PRO A 355 -12.90 22.20 -11.13
N ILE A 356 -12.99 21.50 -10.01
CA ILE A 356 -14.27 21.24 -9.31
C ILE A 356 -14.74 22.57 -8.72
N ALA A 357 -16.02 22.89 -8.94
CA ALA A 357 -16.66 24.13 -8.52
C ALA A 357 -17.19 24.09 -7.08
#